data_235e007d8956d2d2934d23380083754a
#
_entry.id   235e007d8956d2d2934d23380083754a
#
_cell.length_a   1.000
_cell.length_b   1.000
_cell.length_c   1.000
_cell.angle_alpha   90.00
_cell.angle_beta   90.00
_cell.angle_gamma   90.00
#
_symmetry.space_group_name_H-M   'P 1'
#
loop_
_entity.id
_entity.type
_entity.pdbx_description
1 polymer ?
#
loop_
_entity_poly.entity_id
_entity_poly.type
_entity_poly.pdbx_seq_one_letter_code
_entity_poly.pdbx_strand_id
1 'polypeptide(L)'
;MIVGRPDGRPLVVAHRGASVDRRENTVEAFEEAETQGADWVELDVRLSADGVLVVHHDAHFDDGRLVRETPADEVPDYVPNLAEAFEACGGMGVNVEVKNLPGDPDHDVSDQVCAAVAGLVAAYRPTDELLISSFDISAVDRIRGTDPTLPTGWLVVERHGTDLVLDRVVAHGHGSVNPWDELVDESMVVAAHQRGLRMVVWTVDDPGRISQLADWGVDGIITNRPELARRVIDGRLDGTWVDG
;
A
#
# COMPACT_ATOMS: atom_id res chain seq x y z
N MET A 1 -3.90 -8.13 -10.61
CA MET A 1 -2.59 -7.50 -10.93
C MET A 1 -2.84 -6.01 -11.00
N ILE A 2 -2.08 -5.17 -10.30
CA ILE A 2 -2.22 -3.71 -10.41
C ILE A 2 -2.21 -3.33 -11.88
N VAL A 3 -3.29 -2.72 -12.35
CA VAL A 3 -3.34 -2.20 -13.72
C VAL A 3 -2.69 -0.82 -13.68
N GLY A 4 -1.52 -0.68 -14.33
CA GLY A 4 -0.87 0.63 -14.49
C GLY A 4 -1.75 1.58 -15.29
N ARG A 5 -1.46 2.88 -15.24
CA ARG A 5 -2.18 3.89 -16.03
C ARG A 5 -2.07 3.58 -17.53
N PRO A 6 -3.13 3.84 -18.31
CA PRO A 6 -3.12 3.61 -19.76
C PRO A 6 -2.02 4.38 -20.51
N ASP A 7 -1.57 5.49 -19.94
CA ASP A 7 -0.52 6.36 -20.52
C ASP A 7 0.91 5.96 -20.12
N GLY A 8 1.07 4.85 -19.37
CA GLY A 8 2.37 4.33 -18.93
C GLY A 8 3.03 5.11 -17.79
N ARG A 9 2.34 6.13 -17.22
CA ARG A 9 2.83 6.87 -16.06
C ARG A 9 2.62 6.05 -14.77
N PRO A 10 3.45 6.26 -13.73
CA PRO A 10 3.22 5.61 -12.44
C PRO A 10 1.89 6.04 -11.82
N LEU A 11 1.29 5.12 -11.07
CA LEU A 11 0.16 5.43 -10.19
C LEU A 11 0.62 6.33 -9.05
N VAL A 12 -0.19 7.34 -8.72
CA VAL A 12 -0.06 8.09 -7.47
C VAL A 12 -0.84 7.34 -6.40
N VAL A 13 -0.13 6.81 -5.40
CA VAL A 13 -0.70 6.05 -4.29
C VAL A 13 -0.60 6.87 -3.02
N ALA A 14 -1.72 7.29 -2.45
CA ALA A 14 -1.76 8.11 -1.25
C ALA A 14 -1.48 7.25 -0.01
N HIS A 15 -0.32 7.46 0.64
CA HIS A 15 0.14 6.73 1.82
C HIS A 15 -0.73 7.05 3.03
N ARG A 16 -1.57 6.10 3.46
CA ARG A 16 -2.56 6.26 4.52
C ARG A 16 -3.55 7.41 4.24
N GLY A 17 -3.85 7.63 2.94
CA GLY A 17 -4.57 8.79 2.45
C GLY A 17 -3.70 10.04 2.24
N ALA A 18 -4.28 11.22 2.17
CA ALA A 18 -3.56 12.50 2.09
C ALA A 18 -3.00 12.88 3.48
N SER A 19 -2.05 12.10 3.98
CA SER A 19 -1.60 12.07 5.38
C SER A 19 -0.83 13.31 5.85
N VAL A 20 -0.37 14.18 4.93
CA VAL A 20 0.17 15.50 5.28
C VAL A 20 -0.94 16.49 5.64
N ASP A 21 -2.10 16.40 5.01
CA ASP A 21 -3.19 17.37 5.12
C ASP A 21 -4.30 16.94 6.08
N ARG A 22 -4.43 15.62 6.30
CA ARG A 22 -5.40 15.00 7.20
C ARG A 22 -4.72 13.97 8.08
N ARG A 23 -5.39 13.59 9.18
CA ARG A 23 -4.92 12.48 10.00
C ARG A 23 -4.87 11.22 9.14
N GLU A 24 -3.72 10.51 9.19
CA GLU A 24 -3.53 9.26 8.45
C GLU A 24 -4.55 8.18 8.80
N ASN A 25 -4.84 7.29 7.86
CA ASN A 25 -5.72 6.14 8.06
C ASN A 25 -7.13 6.52 8.54
N THR A 26 -7.66 7.66 8.08
CA THR A 26 -9.03 8.12 8.38
C THR A 26 -9.85 8.30 7.11
N VAL A 27 -11.17 8.28 7.25
CA VAL A 27 -12.11 8.55 6.16
C VAL A 27 -11.79 9.88 5.48
N GLU A 28 -11.53 10.93 6.27
CA GLU A 28 -11.21 12.27 5.77
C GLU A 28 -9.90 12.30 4.97
N ALA A 29 -8.90 11.46 5.34
CA ALA A 29 -7.65 11.37 4.59
C ALA A 29 -7.84 10.66 3.24
N PHE A 30 -8.73 9.69 3.17
CA PHE A 30 -9.04 8.98 1.93
C PHE A 30 -9.85 9.85 0.96
N GLU A 31 -10.89 10.55 1.45
CA GLU A 31 -11.67 11.51 0.67
C GLU A 31 -10.79 12.67 0.14
N GLU A 32 -9.88 13.17 0.98
CA GLU A 32 -8.91 14.20 0.57
C GLU A 32 -7.96 13.69 -0.50
N ALA A 33 -7.51 12.43 -0.43
CA ALA A 33 -6.63 11.83 -1.43
C ALA A 33 -7.30 11.78 -2.82
N GLU A 34 -8.60 11.46 -2.90
CA GLU A 34 -9.37 11.53 -4.14
C GLU A 34 -9.41 12.96 -4.68
N THR A 35 -9.69 13.94 -3.81
CA THR A 35 -9.71 15.36 -4.16
C THR A 35 -8.36 15.84 -4.72
N GLN A 36 -7.26 15.32 -4.18
CA GLN A 36 -5.89 15.62 -4.60
C GLN A 36 -5.44 14.82 -5.84
N GLY A 37 -6.33 13.99 -6.40
CA GLY A 37 -6.10 13.26 -7.65
C GLY A 37 -5.22 12.02 -7.48
N ALA A 38 -5.21 11.37 -6.33
CA ALA A 38 -4.62 10.05 -6.19
C ALA A 38 -5.33 9.03 -7.09
N ASP A 39 -4.58 8.09 -7.66
CA ASP A 39 -5.14 6.96 -8.39
C ASP A 39 -5.53 5.84 -7.43
N TRP A 40 -4.75 5.69 -6.36
CA TRP A 40 -4.87 4.66 -5.34
C TRP A 40 -4.64 5.23 -3.95
N VAL A 41 -5.16 4.52 -2.94
CA VAL A 41 -4.85 4.72 -1.52
C VAL A 41 -4.10 3.49 -1.02
N GLU A 42 -3.09 3.71 -0.21
CA GLU A 42 -2.51 2.68 0.65
C GLU A 42 -3.04 2.89 2.07
N LEU A 43 -3.36 1.81 2.78
CA LEU A 43 -3.87 1.81 4.15
C LEU A 43 -3.40 0.57 4.92
N ASP A 44 -3.32 0.71 6.24
CA ASP A 44 -2.82 -0.31 7.16
C ASP A 44 -3.96 -1.02 7.87
N VAL A 45 -3.97 -2.36 7.91
CA VAL A 45 -5.01 -3.11 8.61
C VAL A 45 -4.45 -3.95 9.76
N ARG A 46 -5.18 -3.91 10.88
CA ARG A 46 -5.00 -4.73 12.06
C ARG A 46 -6.32 -5.39 12.47
N LEU A 47 -6.25 -6.37 13.37
CA LEU A 47 -7.43 -7.09 13.84
C LEU A 47 -7.78 -6.66 15.28
N SER A 48 -9.01 -6.24 15.51
CA SER A 48 -9.56 -5.97 16.85
C SER A 48 -9.73 -7.24 17.69
N ALA A 49 -10.03 -7.09 18.97
CA ALA A 49 -10.22 -8.21 19.90
C ALA A 49 -11.35 -9.17 19.48
N ASP A 50 -12.37 -8.66 18.83
CA ASP A 50 -13.56 -9.39 18.34
C ASP A 50 -13.51 -9.73 16.86
N GLY A 51 -12.34 -9.54 16.20
CA GLY A 51 -12.08 -10.01 14.85
C GLY A 51 -12.55 -9.08 13.74
N VAL A 52 -12.77 -7.80 14.03
CA VAL A 52 -13.03 -6.77 13.02
C VAL A 52 -11.72 -6.21 12.49
N LEU A 53 -11.61 -6.06 11.17
CA LEU A 53 -10.48 -5.38 10.54
C LEU A 53 -10.63 -3.86 10.72
N VAL A 54 -9.70 -3.26 11.45
CA VAL A 54 -9.61 -1.81 11.70
C VAL A 54 -8.42 -1.21 10.97
N VAL A 55 -8.54 0.05 10.54
CA VAL A 55 -7.51 0.70 9.73
C VAL A 55 -6.64 1.58 10.62
N HIS A 56 -5.46 1.07 10.99
CA HIS A 56 -4.53 1.74 11.90
C HIS A 56 -3.10 1.22 11.70
N HIS A 57 -2.10 2.13 11.71
CA HIS A 57 -0.71 1.74 11.48
C HIS A 57 -0.08 1.07 12.68
N ASP A 58 -0.11 1.72 13.85
CA ASP A 58 0.58 1.26 15.04
C ASP A 58 -0.19 0.13 15.74
N ALA A 59 0.52 -0.71 16.51
CA ALA A 59 -0.11 -1.75 17.32
C ALA A 59 -0.95 -1.18 18.47
N HIS A 60 -0.69 0.07 18.86
CA HIS A 60 -1.42 0.78 19.92
C HIS A 60 -2.11 2.02 19.36
N PHE A 61 -3.31 2.31 19.87
CA PHE A 61 -3.95 3.61 19.68
C PHE A 61 -3.21 4.70 20.47
N ASP A 62 -3.49 5.99 20.18
CA ASP A 62 -2.88 7.14 20.86
C ASP A 62 -3.11 7.13 22.39
N ASP A 63 -4.17 6.50 22.86
CA ASP A 63 -4.48 6.34 24.28
C ASP A 63 -3.72 5.20 24.96
N GLY A 64 -2.89 4.47 24.20
CA GLY A 64 -2.02 3.39 24.66
C GLY A 64 -2.69 2.01 24.71
N ARG A 65 -3.97 1.88 24.35
CA ARG A 65 -4.64 0.57 24.24
C ARG A 65 -4.13 -0.20 23.04
N LEU A 66 -3.89 -1.50 23.23
CA LEU A 66 -3.47 -2.40 22.16
C LEU A 66 -4.67 -2.69 21.23
N VAL A 67 -4.48 -2.54 19.92
CA VAL A 67 -5.54 -2.76 18.91
C VAL A 67 -6.15 -4.16 19.09
N ARG A 68 -5.32 -5.19 19.17
CA ARG A 68 -5.76 -6.59 19.30
C ARG A 68 -6.51 -6.91 20.59
N GLU A 69 -6.38 -6.09 21.64
CA GLU A 69 -7.06 -6.27 22.91
C GLU A 69 -8.31 -5.39 23.06
N THR A 70 -8.58 -4.54 22.06
CA THR A 70 -9.71 -3.59 22.06
C THR A 70 -10.83 -4.11 21.16
N PRO A 71 -12.06 -4.31 21.68
CA PRO A 71 -13.24 -4.60 20.86
C PRO A 71 -13.54 -3.47 19.86
N ALA A 72 -14.15 -3.80 18.73
CA ALA A 72 -14.40 -2.83 17.66
C ALA A 72 -15.30 -1.66 18.09
N ASP A 73 -16.24 -1.90 19.01
CA ASP A 73 -17.13 -0.85 19.55
C ASP A 73 -16.46 0.07 20.59
N GLU A 74 -15.22 -0.25 21.00
CA GLU A 74 -14.38 0.58 21.88
C GLU A 74 -13.20 1.24 21.15
N VAL A 75 -13.05 1.00 19.84
CA VAL A 75 -12.01 1.62 19.01
C VAL A 75 -12.29 3.13 18.92
N PRO A 76 -11.24 4.00 18.90
CA PRO A 76 -11.45 5.45 18.76
C PRO A 76 -12.25 5.82 17.51
N ASP A 77 -13.17 6.77 17.61
CA ASP A 77 -14.10 7.18 16.54
C ASP A 77 -13.43 7.58 15.22
N TYR A 78 -12.17 7.98 15.25
CA TYR A 78 -11.41 8.36 14.03
C TYR A 78 -10.83 7.16 13.28
N VAL A 79 -10.86 5.97 13.85
CA VAL A 79 -10.31 4.75 13.24
C VAL A 79 -11.45 3.99 12.53
N PRO A 80 -11.50 4.02 11.19
CA PRO A 80 -12.53 3.30 10.47
C PRO A 80 -12.26 1.79 10.47
N ASN A 81 -13.30 0.99 10.31
CA ASN A 81 -13.12 -0.38 9.88
C ASN A 81 -12.79 -0.44 8.37
N LEU A 82 -12.30 -1.59 7.90
CA LEU A 82 -11.87 -1.72 6.50
C LEU A 82 -13.00 -1.53 5.48
N ALA A 83 -14.24 -1.86 5.83
CA ALA A 83 -15.38 -1.66 4.95
C ALA A 83 -15.69 -0.16 4.78
N GLU A 84 -15.71 0.60 5.87
CA GLU A 84 -15.86 2.06 5.85
C GLU A 84 -14.73 2.73 5.07
N ALA A 85 -13.49 2.26 5.25
CA ALA A 85 -12.36 2.75 4.48
C ALA A 85 -12.50 2.49 2.97
N PHE A 86 -12.98 1.31 2.57
CA PHE A 86 -13.26 1.03 1.16
C PHE A 86 -14.35 1.93 0.57
N GLU A 87 -15.39 2.25 1.34
CA GLU A 87 -16.42 3.19 0.91
C GLU A 87 -15.84 4.59 0.72
N ALA A 88 -15.00 5.05 1.65
CA ALA A 88 -14.34 6.35 1.59
C ALA A 88 -13.32 6.48 0.45
N CYS A 89 -12.69 5.37 0.02
CA CYS A 89 -11.78 5.37 -1.12
C CYS A 89 -12.48 5.56 -2.48
N GLY A 90 -13.82 5.56 -2.53
CA GLY A 90 -14.59 5.85 -3.74
C GLY A 90 -14.17 4.97 -4.93
N GLY A 91 -13.80 5.62 -6.06
CA GLY A 91 -13.34 4.94 -7.29
C GLY A 91 -11.83 4.69 -7.37
N MET A 92 -11.06 5.04 -6.32
CA MET A 92 -9.61 4.76 -6.28
C MET A 92 -9.33 3.29 -6.04
N GLY A 93 -8.22 2.78 -6.59
CA GLY A 93 -7.70 1.47 -6.18
C GLY A 93 -7.18 1.50 -4.73
N VAL A 94 -7.06 0.32 -4.11
CA VAL A 94 -6.61 0.23 -2.72
C VAL A 94 -5.48 -0.79 -2.55
N ASN A 95 -4.38 -0.36 -1.94
CA ASN A 95 -3.34 -1.22 -1.39
C ASN A 95 -3.60 -1.43 0.11
N VAL A 96 -3.93 -2.65 0.50
CA VAL A 96 -4.15 -3.04 1.89
C VAL A 96 -2.87 -3.63 2.45
N GLU A 97 -2.18 -2.89 3.32
CA GLU A 97 -1.02 -3.42 4.05
C GLU A 97 -1.48 -4.20 5.29
N VAL A 98 -1.12 -5.47 5.34
CA VAL A 98 -1.42 -6.34 6.50
C VAL A 98 -0.31 -6.21 7.54
N LYS A 99 -0.66 -5.65 8.70
CA LYS A 99 0.22 -5.50 9.85
C LYS A 99 0.14 -6.75 10.73
N ASN A 100 1.02 -7.70 10.50
CA ASN A 100 1.17 -8.91 11.32
C ASN A 100 2.64 -9.35 11.36
N LEU A 101 3.53 -8.45 11.78
CA LEU A 101 4.96 -8.75 11.80
C LEU A 101 5.34 -9.55 13.05
N PRO A 102 6.14 -10.62 12.90
CA PRO A 102 6.78 -11.25 14.04
C PRO A 102 7.60 -10.24 14.85
N GLY A 103 7.22 -10.05 16.11
CA GLY A 103 7.85 -9.05 17.00
C GLY A 103 7.01 -7.82 17.28
N ASP A 104 5.94 -7.57 16.51
CA ASP A 104 4.95 -6.55 16.87
C ASP A 104 4.23 -6.96 18.18
N PRO A 105 3.86 -5.98 19.04
CA PRO A 105 3.14 -6.25 20.27
C PRO A 105 1.82 -7.00 20.08
N ASP A 106 1.18 -6.78 18.95
CA ASP A 106 -0.12 -7.37 18.58
C ASP A 106 0.02 -8.50 17.53
N HIS A 107 1.22 -9.06 17.34
CA HIS A 107 1.46 -10.16 16.39
C HIS A 107 0.51 -11.33 16.63
N ASP A 108 -0.25 -11.66 15.60
CA ASP A 108 -1.15 -12.80 15.58
C ASP A 108 -0.48 -14.05 15.01
N VAL A 109 0.02 -14.92 15.88
CA VAL A 109 0.65 -16.20 15.51
C VAL A 109 -0.30 -17.13 14.73
N SER A 110 -1.62 -16.94 14.90
CA SER A 110 -2.64 -17.75 14.22
C SER A 110 -3.02 -17.20 12.83
N ASP A 111 -2.51 -16.01 12.46
CA ASP A 111 -2.77 -15.30 11.20
C ASP A 111 -4.26 -15.11 10.86
N GLN A 112 -5.10 -14.90 11.87
CA GLN A 112 -6.53 -14.61 11.67
C GLN A 112 -6.73 -13.35 10.84
N VAL A 113 -5.85 -12.34 11.00
CA VAL A 113 -5.89 -11.12 10.19
C VAL A 113 -5.78 -11.44 8.69
N CYS A 114 -4.91 -12.37 8.29
CA CYS A 114 -4.76 -12.78 6.89
C CYS A 114 -6.05 -13.42 6.34
N ALA A 115 -6.67 -14.30 7.13
CA ALA A 115 -7.94 -14.94 6.76
C ALA A 115 -9.09 -13.92 6.67
N ALA A 116 -9.15 -12.97 7.62
CA ALA A 116 -10.15 -11.92 7.64
C ALA A 116 -10.01 -10.99 6.43
N VAL A 117 -8.78 -10.57 6.10
CA VAL A 117 -8.50 -9.76 4.90
C VAL A 117 -8.93 -10.49 3.65
N ALA A 118 -8.47 -11.73 3.42
CA ALA A 118 -8.84 -12.51 2.23
C ALA A 118 -10.36 -12.67 2.08
N GLY A 119 -11.07 -12.87 3.18
CA GLY A 119 -12.53 -13.02 3.19
C GLY A 119 -13.28 -11.73 2.87
N LEU A 120 -12.76 -10.59 3.29
CA LEU A 120 -13.46 -9.31 3.14
C LEU A 120 -13.19 -8.65 1.79
N VAL A 121 -11.93 -8.57 1.36
CA VAL A 121 -11.52 -7.76 0.19
C VAL A 121 -12.23 -8.18 -1.09
N ALA A 122 -12.43 -9.48 -1.29
CA ALA A 122 -13.09 -10.04 -2.47
C ALA A 122 -14.55 -9.61 -2.62
N ALA A 123 -15.21 -9.20 -1.53
CA ALA A 123 -16.59 -8.74 -1.52
C ALA A 123 -16.74 -7.24 -1.86
N TYR A 124 -15.67 -6.46 -1.67
CA TYR A 124 -15.72 -5.00 -1.76
C TYR A 124 -15.00 -4.43 -2.98
N ARG A 125 -13.98 -5.12 -3.52
CA ARG A 125 -13.16 -4.56 -4.60
C ARG A 125 -12.88 -5.59 -5.69
N PRO A 126 -12.95 -5.18 -6.97
CA PRO A 126 -12.43 -6.00 -8.06
C PRO A 126 -10.91 -6.13 -7.96
N THR A 127 -10.38 -7.25 -8.42
CA THR A 127 -8.95 -7.60 -8.27
C THR A 127 -7.99 -6.71 -9.04
N ASP A 128 -8.46 -5.93 -10.01
CA ASP A 128 -7.68 -4.94 -10.76
C ASP A 128 -7.59 -3.58 -10.05
N GLU A 129 -8.41 -3.35 -9.03
CA GLU A 129 -8.40 -2.17 -8.15
C GLU A 129 -7.88 -2.52 -6.74
N LEU A 130 -7.21 -3.65 -6.58
CA LEU A 130 -6.75 -4.17 -5.29
C LEU A 130 -5.28 -4.59 -5.36
N LEU A 131 -4.53 -4.31 -4.30
CA LEU A 131 -3.27 -4.94 -3.94
C LEU A 131 -3.31 -5.27 -2.46
N ILE A 132 -2.75 -6.40 -2.05
CA ILE A 132 -2.54 -6.73 -0.65
C ILE A 132 -1.03 -6.86 -0.43
N SER A 133 -0.50 -6.11 0.52
CA SER A 133 0.93 -6.09 0.80
C SER A 133 1.23 -6.38 2.27
N SER A 134 2.44 -6.81 2.57
CA SER A 134 2.97 -6.94 3.92
C SER A 134 4.50 -6.99 3.88
N PHE A 135 5.14 -6.62 4.97
CA PHE A 135 6.56 -6.87 5.23
C PHE A 135 6.84 -8.35 5.51
N ASP A 136 5.88 -9.07 6.08
CA ASP A 136 6.00 -10.53 6.22
C ASP A 136 5.50 -11.23 4.95
N ILE A 137 6.45 -11.78 4.19
CA ILE A 137 6.12 -12.55 2.98
C ILE A 137 5.20 -13.74 3.29
N SER A 138 5.29 -14.30 4.50
CA SER A 138 4.44 -15.42 4.91
C SER A 138 2.98 -15.00 5.06
N ALA A 139 2.71 -13.75 5.45
CA ALA A 139 1.35 -13.22 5.54
C ALA A 139 0.69 -13.14 4.15
N VAL A 140 1.39 -12.60 3.15
CA VAL A 140 0.87 -12.54 1.77
C VAL A 140 0.82 -13.92 1.11
N ASP A 141 1.70 -14.86 1.47
CA ASP A 141 1.61 -16.28 1.06
C ASP A 141 0.30 -16.93 1.54
N ARG A 142 -0.08 -16.70 2.80
CA ARG A 142 -1.32 -17.25 3.37
C ARG A 142 -2.56 -16.68 2.73
N ILE A 143 -2.58 -15.37 2.48
CA ILE A 143 -3.68 -14.70 1.76
C ILE A 143 -3.84 -15.31 0.38
N ARG A 144 -2.75 -15.41 -0.38
CA ARG A 144 -2.74 -16.03 -1.70
C ARG A 144 -3.12 -17.51 -1.66
N GLY A 145 -2.73 -18.22 -0.59
CA GLY A 145 -3.12 -19.62 -0.37
C GLY A 145 -4.62 -19.80 -0.12
N THR A 146 -5.28 -18.78 0.43
CA THR A 146 -6.75 -18.76 0.63
C THR A 146 -7.48 -18.47 -0.68
N ASP A 147 -7.03 -17.47 -1.43
CA ASP A 147 -7.53 -17.12 -2.76
C ASP A 147 -6.37 -16.73 -3.71
N PRO A 148 -5.98 -17.62 -4.64
CA PRO A 148 -4.88 -17.36 -5.57
C PRO A 148 -5.16 -16.24 -6.58
N THR A 149 -6.38 -15.74 -6.69
CA THR A 149 -6.75 -14.65 -7.59
C THR A 149 -6.45 -13.27 -6.99
N LEU A 150 -6.28 -13.18 -5.67
CA LEU A 150 -5.95 -11.94 -4.98
C LEU A 150 -4.54 -11.44 -5.37
N PRO A 151 -4.42 -10.19 -5.82
CA PRO A 151 -3.12 -9.61 -6.13
C PRO A 151 -2.35 -9.31 -4.85
N THR A 152 -1.11 -9.83 -4.78
CA THR A 152 -0.25 -9.70 -3.61
C THR A 152 1.11 -9.12 -3.97
N GLY A 153 1.70 -8.37 -3.03
CA GLY A 153 3.03 -7.78 -3.13
C GLY A 153 3.82 -7.89 -1.83
N TRP A 154 5.14 -7.94 -1.93
CA TRP A 154 6.04 -7.97 -0.79
C TRP A 154 6.69 -6.61 -0.55
N LEU A 155 6.52 -6.05 0.66
CA LEU A 155 7.21 -4.85 1.13
C LEU A 155 8.64 -5.18 1.55
N VAL A 156 9.62 -4.46 0.99
CA VAL A 156 11.05 -4.72 1.19
C VAL A 156 11.75 -3.50 1.75
N VAL A 157 12.41 -3.67 2.89
CA VAL A 157 13.15 -2.61 3.59
C VAL A 157 14.64 -2.92 3.74
N GLU A 158 15.03 -4.18 3.56
CA GLU A 158 16.41 -4.61 3.78
C GLU A 158 17.19 -4.79 2.46
N ARG A 159 18.49 -4.50 2.48
CA ARG A 159 19.41 -4.68 1.35
C ARG A 159 19.85 -6.15 1.25
N HIS A 160 19.12 -6.95 0.49
CA HIS A 160 19.46 -8.36 0.26
C HIS A 160 20.07 -8.67 -1.12
N GLY A 161 20.30 -7.64 -1.94
CA GLY A 161 20.67 -7.81 -3.36
C GLY A 161 19.41 -7.98 -4.25
N THR A 162 19.39 -7.23 -5.33
CA THR A 162 18.24 -7.12 -6.24
C THR A 162 17.72 -8.47 -6.74
N ASP A 163 18.59 -9.31 -7.29
CA ASP A 163 18.17 -10.60 -7.86
C ASP A 163 17.56 -11.52 -6.80
N LEU A 164 18.15 -11.58 -5.60
CA LEU A 164 17.63 -12.42 -4.52
C LEU A 164 16.22 -12.01 -4.08
N VAL A 165 15.97 -10.70 -3.98
CA VAL A 165 14.65 -10.15 -3.64
C VAL A 165 13.64 -10.49 -4.74
N LEU A 166 13.96 -10.17 -5.99
CA LEU A 166 13.03 -10.35 -7.11
C LEU A 166 12.73 -11.83 -7.38
N ASP A 167 13.75 -12.68 -7.34
CA ASP A 167 13.59 -14.14 -7.51
C ASP A 167 12.73 -14.74 -6.39
N ARG A 168 12.85 -14.21 -5.15
CA ARG A 168 12.00 -14.63 -4.04
C ARG A 168 10.55 -14.26 -4.28
N VAL A 169 10.24 -13.02 -4.70
CA VAL A 169 8.89 -12.57 -5.05
C VAL A 169 8.26 -13.49 -6.10
N VAL A 170 9.01 -13.79 -7.17
CA VAL A 170 8.57 -14.70 -8.25
C VAL A 170 8.35 -16.13 -7.75
N ALA A 171 9.28 -16.66 -6.94
CA ALA A 171 9.18 -18.03 -6.42
C ALA A 171 7.95 -18.24 -5.52
N HIS A 172 7.53 -17.19 -4.78
CA HIS A 172 6.32 -17.20 -3.97
C HIS A 172 5.04 -16.88 -4.78
N GLY A 173 5.19 -16.49 -6.05
CA GLY A 173 4.07 -16.24 -6.98
C GLY A 173 3.38 -14.89 -6.77
N HIS A 174 4.01 -13.94 -6.10
CA HIS A 174 3.49 -12.58 -5.97
C HIS A 174 3.69 -11.79 -7.27
N GLY A 175 2.80 -10.84 -7.53
CA GLY A 175 2.83 -10.01 -8.75
C GLY A 175 3.49 -8.66 -8.57
N SER A 176 3.80 -8.25 -7.33
CA SER A 176 4.39 -6.96 -7.01
C SER A 176 5.54 -7.06 -6.02
N VAL A 177 6.56 -6.24 -6.22
CA VAL A 177 7.60 -5.91 -5.25
C VAL A 177 7.44 -4.46 -4.85
N ASN A 178 7.42 -4.20 -3.54
CA ASN A 178 7.19 -2.87 -2.99
C ASN A 178 8.41 -2.45 -2.15
N PRO A 179 9.51 -1.99 -2.78
CA PRO A 179 10.72 -1.64 -2.08
C PRO A 179 10.68 -0.25 -1.45
N TRP A 180 11.39 -0.09 -0.33
CA TRP A 180 11.73 1.21 0.20
C TRP A 180 12.57 2.00 -0.81
N ASP A 181 12.29 3.30 -0.96
CA ASP A 181 12.87 4.18 -1.96
C ASP A 181 14.41 4.11 -2.06
N GLU A 182 15.11 4.10 -0.93
CA GLU A 182 16.58 4.05 -0.91
C GLU A 182 17.18 2.74 -1.45
N LEU A 183 16.36 1.72 -1.69
CA LEU A 183 16.80 0.46 -2.31
C LEU A 183 16.73 0.51 -3.83
N VAL A 184 16.01 1.49 -4.40
CA VAL A 184 15.62 1.48 -5.82
C VAL A 184 16.62 2.26 -6.67
N ASP A 185 17.10 1.59 -7.69
CA ASP A 185 17.79 2.17 -8.83
C ASP A 185 17.15 1.71 -10.16
N GLU A 186 17.53 2.33 -11.27
CA GLU A 186 16.99 2.02 -12.59
C GLU A 186 17.18 0.54 -12.95
N SER A 187 18.29 -0.06 -12.55
CA SER A 187 18.59 -1.47 -12.85
C SER A 187 17.63 -2.42 -12.13
N MET A 188 17.19 -2.08 -10.91
CA MET A 188 16.20 -2.85 -10.17
C MET A 188 14.82 -2.78 -10.83
N VAL A 189 14.41 -1.61 -11.33
CA VAL A 189 13.14 -1.45 -12.06
C VAL A 189 13.12 -2.33 -13.31
N VAL A 190 14.18 -2.24 -14.12
CA VAL A 190 14.32 -3.06 -15.33
C VAL A 190 14.31 -4.55 -15.01
N ALA A 191 15.04 -4.98 -13.97
CA ALA A 191 15.11 -6.36 -13.55
C ALA A 191 13.77 -6.92 -13.03
N ALA A 192 12.96 -6.09 -12.34
CA ALA A 192 11.61 -6.44 -11.91
C ALA A 192 10.68 -6.65 -13.11
N HIS A 193 10.68 -5.72 -14.06
CA HIS A 193 9.85 -5.83 -15.26
C HIS A 193 10.24 -7.02 -16.14
N GLN A 194 11.53 -7.35 -16.26
CA GLN A 194 11.99 -8.56 -16.96
C GLN A 194 11.45 -9.86 -16.35
N ARG A 195 11.12 -9.85 -15.07
CA ARG A 195 10.49 -10.96 -14.33
C ARG A 195 8.96 -10.90 -14.32
N GLY A 196 8.37 -9.90 -14.98
CA GLY A 196 6.91 -9.67 -15.01
C GLY A 196 6.34 -9.12 -13.69
N LEU A 197 7.19 -8.59 -12.81
CA LEU A 197 6.77 -7.96 -11.56
C LEU A 197 6.42 -6.49 -11.76
N ARG A 198 5.43 -6.02 -11.01
CA ARG A 198 5.18 -4.60 -10.81
C ARG A 198 6.04 -4.07 -9.67
N MET A 199 6.44 -2.80 -9.77
CA MET A 199 7.22 -2.13 -8.73
C MET A 199 6.48 -0.92 -8.21
N VAL A 200 6.14 -0.94 -6.91
CA VAL A 200 5.48 0.18 -6.21
C VAL A 200 6.41 0.66 -5.09
N VAL A 201 6.93 1.87 -5.24
CA VAL A 201 8.00 2.42 -4.38
C VAL A 201 7.41 3.29 -3.26
N TRP A 202 7.90 3.16 -2.03
CA TRP A 202 7.44 3.85 -0.83
C TRP A 202 8.59 4.38 0.04
N THR A 203 8.45 5.41 0.88
CA THR A 203 7.48 6.50 0.75
C THR A 203 8.25 7.68 0.16
N VAL A 204 7.75 8.30 -0.90
CA VAL A 204 8.50 9.27 -1.69
C VAL A 204 7.75 10.60 -1.73
N ASP A 205 8.31 11.63 -1.06
CA ASP A 205 7.73 12.96 -0.98
C ASP A 205 8.58 14.05 -1.66
N ASP A 206 9.81 13.69 -2.09
CA ASP A 206 10.70 14.61 -2.83
C ASP A 206 10.32 14.67 -4.31
N PRO A 207 10.01 15.87 -4.86
CA PRO A 207 9.56 16.00 -6.24
C PRO A 207 10.62 15.59 -7.27
N GLY A 208 11.90 15.79 -6.97
CA GLY A 208 13.00 15.35 -7.83
C GLY A 208 13.08 13.82 -7.90
N ARG A 209 12.90 13.17 -6.75
CA ARG A 209 12.89 11.71 -6.66
C ARG A 209 11.65 11.10 -7.31
N ILE A 210 10.47 11.69 -7.13
CA ILE A 210 9.24 11.30 -7.82
C ILE A 210 9.46 11.35 -9.34
N SER A 211 10.04 12.46 -9.85
CA SER A 211 10.37 12.62 -11.25
C SER A 211 11.34 11.52 -11.73
N GLN A 212 12.41 11.26 -11.00
CA GLN A 212 13.40 10.26 -11.35
C GLN A 212 12.82 8.83 -11.41
N LEU A 213 12.01 8.44 -10.41
CA LEU A 213 11.35 7.14 -10.39
C LEU A 213 10.37 6.99 -11.55
N ALA A 214 9.64 8.05 -11.91
CA ALA A 214 8.77 8.07 -13.06
C ALA A 214 9.55 7.93 -14.38
N ASP A 215 10.78 8.51 -14.49
CA ASP A 215 11.67 8.30 -15.64
C ASP A 215 12.14 6.85 -15.75
N TRP A 216 12.42 6.21 -14.64
CA TRP A 216 12.80 4.81 -14.59
C TRP A 216 11.64 3.85 -14.89
N GLY A 217 10.39 4.37 -14.88
CA GLY A 217 9.19 3.63 -15.25
C GLY A 217 8.64 2.74 -14.15
N VAL A 218 8.76 3.12 -12.87
CA VAL A 218 8.09 2.39 -11.77
C VAL A 218 6.57 2.39 -11.99
N ASP A 219 5.88 1.38 -11.50
CA ASP A 219 4.43 1.22 -11.73
C ASP A 219 3.58 2.07 -10.77
N GLY A 220 4.08 2.36 -9.57
CA GLY A 220 3.41 3.21 -8.60
C GLY A 220 4.37 3.87 -7.63
N ILE A 221 3.97 5.01 -7.10
CA ILE A 221 4.70 5.79 -6.10
C ILE A 221 3.77 6.05 -4.93
N ILE A 222 4.12 5.50 -3.76
CA ILE A 222 3.43 5.74 -2.50
C ILE A 222 4.00 7.01 -1.88
N THR A 223 3.14 7.99 -1.60
CA THR A 223 3.53 9.33 -1.12
C THR A 223 2.54 9.88 -0.09
N ASN A 224 3.04 10.67 0.86
CA ASN A 224 2.21 11.42 1.79
C ASN A 224 1.59 12.68 1.16
N ARG A 225 2.02 13.04 -0.09
CA ARG A 225 1.68 14.28 -0.79
C ARG A 225 1.11 14.00 -2.19
N PRO A 226 -0.09 13.40 -2.27
CA PRO A 226 -0.64 12.97 -3.57
C PRO A 226 -0.82 14.11 -4.58
N GLU A 227 -1.23 15.31 -4.14
CA GLU A 227 -1.33 16.48 -5.04
C GLU A 227 0.03 16.88 -5.65
N LEU A 228 1.10 16.87 -4.82
CA LEU A 228 2.45 17.17 -5.31
C LEU A 228 2.90 16.11 -6.32
N ALA A 229 2.74 14.83 -6.00
CA ALA A 229 3.11 13.73 -6.89
C ALA A 229 2.33 13.80 -8.21
N ARG A 230 1.03 14.10 -8.16
CA ARG A 230 0.20 14.29 -9.35
C ARG A 230 0.74 15.41 -10.24
N ARG A 231 1.04 16.57 -9.66
CA ARG A 231 1.60 17.71 -10.42
C ARG A 231 2.95 17.36 -11.06
N VAL A 232 3.84 16.67 -10.34
CA VAL A 232 5.15 16.27 -10.87
C VAL A 232 4.99 15.27 -12.02
N ILE A 233 4.17 14.26 -11.86
CA ILE A 233 3.97 13.19 -12.85
C ILE A 233 3.26 13.74 -14.10
N ASP A 234 2.25 14.60 -13.95
CA ASP A 234 1.48 15.16 -15.05
C ASP A 234 2.23 16.30 -15.77
N GLY A 235 2.94 17.17 -15.03
CA GLY A 235 3.71 18.29 -15.58
C GLY A 235 4.88 17.89 -16.47
N ARG A 236 5.33 16.63 -16.41
CA ARG A 236 6.39 16.09 -17.29
C ARG A 236 6.01 16.02 -18.77
N LEU A 237 4.70 15.92 -19.07
CA LEU A 237 4.24 15.90 -20.46
C LEU A 237 4.16 17.29 -21.09
N ASP A 238 3.99 18.33 -20.28
CA ASP A 238 3.78 19.70 -20.78
C ASP A 238 5.09 20.50 -20.90
N GLY A 239 6.23 19.94 -20.44
CA GLY A 239 7.55 20.60 -20.53
C GLY A 239 7.65 21.92 -19.75
N THR A 240 6.68 22.21 -18.91
CA THR A 240 6.62 23.42 -18.09
C THR A 240 7.01 23.11 -16.64
N TRP A 241 8.31 23.14 -16.37
CA TRP A 241 8.80 23.26 -15.01
C TRP A 241 8.52 24.69 -14.55
N VAL A 242 7.65 24.87 -13.58
CA VAL A 242 7.51 26.13 -12.84
C VAL A 242 8.37 25.97 -11.59
N ASP A 243 9.59 26.50 -11.65
CA ASP A 243 10.39 26.77 -10.46
C ASP A 243 9.60 27.72 -9.56
N GLY A 244 9.19 27.24 -8.37
CA GLY A 244 8.51 28.00 -7.34
C GLY A 244 9.15 27.77 -5.99
#